data_f7e81f325bab7578540ecb657580f8e2
#
_entry.id   f7e81f325bab7578540ecb657580f8e2
#
_cell.length_a   1.000
_cell.length_b   1.000
_cell.length_c   1.000
_cell.angle_alpha   90.00
_cell.angle_beta   90.00
_cell.angle_gamma   90.00
#
_symmetry.space_group_name_H-M   'P 1'
#
loop_
_entity.id
_entity.type
_entity.pdbx_description
1 polymer ?
#
loop_
_entity_poly.entity_id
_entity_poly.type
_entity_poly.pdbx_seq_one_letter_code
_entity_poly.pdbx_strand_id
1 'polypeptide(L)'
;MVKNEQLKTEQLFTVGEPNVAYQDVFVGQSYLSMLVNEPDVNVGVGNVTFEPGCRNNWHIHHDGYQILLVTGGEGWYQEAGEAAQHLVPGNVIVTKDGIKHWHGATKDSWFSHVAITAGTPEWLEAVSDIDYDALEN
;
A
#
# COMPACT_ATOMS: atom_id res chain seq x y z
N MET A 1 -20.46 -3.03 -7.17
CA MET A 1 -20.13 -4.32 -6.51
C MET A 1 -18.70 -4.32 -6.04
N VAL A 2 -18.47 -4.76 -4.82
CA VAL A 2 -17.12 -4.86 -4.24
C VAL A 2 -16.49 -6.19 -4.66
N LYS A 3 -15.26 -6.13 -5.16
CA LYS A 3 -14.49 -7.29 -5.61
C LYS A 3 -13.44 -7.67 -4.56
N ASN A 4 -13.10 -8.96 -4.52
CA ASN A 4 -12.01 -9.51 -3.71
C ASN A 4 -12.21 -9.31 -2.19
N GLU A 5 -13.47 -9.30 -1.74
CA GLU A 5 -13.80 -9.08 -0.34
C GLU A 5 -13.28 -10.20 0.57
N GLN A 6 -13.03 -11.38 0.04
CA GLN A 6 -12.45 -12.48 0.81
C GLN A 6 -11.10 -12.14 1.42
N LEU A 7 -10.39 -11.14 0.87
CA LEU A 7 -9.09 -10.72 1.43
C LEU A 7 -9.19 -10.23 2.88
N LYS A 8 -10.38 -9.83 3.30
CA LYS A 8 -10.63 -9.46 4.70
C LYS A 8 -10.35 -10.59 5.67
N THR A 9 -10.54 -11.84 5.24
CA THR A 9 -10.43 -13.02 6.11
C THR A 9 -9.55 -14.13 5.54
N GLU A 10 -9.40 -14.20 4.21
CA GLU A 10 -8.72 -15.30 3.54
C GLU A 10 -7.68 -14.78 2.57
N GLN A 11 -6.42 -14.91 2.96
CA GLN A 11 -5.29 -14.59 2.09
C GLN A 11 -4.05 -15.34 2.57
N LEU A 12 -3.00 -15.31 1.76
CA LEU A 12 -1.78 -16.07 2.02
C LEU A 12 -1.14 -15.70 3.35
N PHE A 13 -1.02 -14.40 3.62
CA PHE A 13 -0.44 -13.89 4.87
C PHE A 13 -1.55 -13.36 5.77
N THR A 14 -1.28 -13.28 7.06
CA THR A 14 -2.23 -12.78 8.05
C THR A 14 -2.66 -11.35 7.73
N VAL A 15 -3.96 -11.08 7.80
CA VAL A 15 -4.52 -9.73 7.59
C VAL A 15 -4.06 -8.77 8.69
N GLY A 16 -4.05 -9.24 9.92
CA GLY A 16 -3.68 -8.42 11.07
C GLY A 16 -4.83 -7.55 11.56
N GLU A 17 -4.48 -6.56 12.37
CA GLU A 17 -5.43 -5.66 13.01
C GLU A 17 -5.62 -4.37 12.19
N PRO A 18 -6.71 -3.61 12.45
CA PRO A 18 -6.85 -2.28 11.87
C PRO A 18 -5.58 -1.46 12.08
N ASN A 19 -5.16 -0.77 11.04
CA ASN A 19 -3.88 -0.05 11.01
C ASN A 19 -3.99 1.30 11.72
N VAL A 20 -4.13 1.25 13.05
CA VAL A 20 -4.32 2.45 13.87
C VAL A 20 -3.08 3.33 13.89
N ALA A 21 -1.89 2.72 13.93
CA ALA A 21 -0.62 3.45 14.04
C ALA A 21 -0.40 4.43 12.87
N TYR A 22 -0.90 4.12 11.69
CA TYR A 22 -0.71 4.94 10.48
C TYR A 22 -2.02 5.54 9.96
N GLN A 23 -3.11 5.49 10.74
CA GLN A 23 -4.43 5.91 10.24
C GLN A 23 -4.45 7.37 9.76
N ASP A 24 -3.60 8.24 10.31
CA ASP A 24 -3.55 9.65 9.93
C ASP A 24 -2.89 9.89 8.57
N VAL A 25 -2.20 8.90 8.03
CA VAL A 25 -1.52 9.00 6.73
C VAL A 25 -2.15 8.07 5.68
N PHE A 26 -3.37 7.61 5.95
CA PHE A 26 -4.21 6.85 5.01
C PHE A 26 -5.56 7.54 4.88
N VAL A 27 -6.15 7.44 3.70
CA VAL A 27 -7.58 7.73 3.47
C VAL A 27 -8.27 6.38 3.40
N GLY A 28 -9.26 6.15 4.27
CA GLY A 28 -9.96 4.87 4.34
C GLY A 28 -9.33 3.91 5.34
N GLN A 29 -9.86 2.69 5.39
CA GLN A 29 -9.44 1.69 6.37
C GLN A 29 -8.45 0.71 5.75
N SER A 30 -7.33 0.52 6.43
CA SER A 30 -6.36 -0.52 6.11
C SER A 30 -6.08 -1.40 7.32
N TYR A 31 -5.42 -2.52 7.06
CA TYR A 31 -5.02 -3.51 8.07
C TYR A 31 -3.54 -3.82 7.87
N LEU A 32 -2.84 -4.02 8.96
CA LEU A 32 -1.39 -4.26 8.93
C LEU A 32 -1.04 -5.47 9.79
N SER A 33 -0.26 -6.37 9.21
CA SER A 33 0.37 -7.46 9.93
C SER A 33 1.87 -7.41 9.66
N MET A 34 2.67 -7.17 10.69
CA MET A 34 4.13 -7.21 10.55
C MET A 34 4.56 -8.67 10.50
N LEU A 35 5.18 -9.06 9.38
CA LEU A 35 5.62 -10.43 9.14
C LEU A 35 7.02 -10.70 9.68
N VAL A 36 7.86 -9.66 9.75
CA VAL A 36 9.21 -9.75 10.32
C VAL A 36 9.28 -8.76 11.47
N ASN A 37 9.65 -9.25 12.65
CA ASN A 37 9.66 -8.48 13.87
C ASN A 37 10.94 -8.74 14.68
N GLU A 38 12.07 -8.83 13.97
CA GLU A 38 13.37 -9.14 14.54
C GLU A 38 14.17 -7.85 14.72
N PRO A 39 14.64 -7.54 15.94
CA PRO A 39 15.30 -6.26 16.23
C PRO A 39 16.60 -6.01 15.45
N ASP A 40 17.29 -7.07 15.07
CA ASP A 40 18.56 -6.99 14.34
C ASP A 40 18.42 -7.12 12.82
N VAL A 41 17.18 -7.16 12.33
CA VAL A 41 16.88 -7.12 10.89
C VAL A 41 16.40 -5.72 10.57
N ASN A 42 17.19 -4.99 9.78
CA ASN A 42 16.93 -3.57 9.52
C ASN A 42 16.05 -3.34 8.26
N VAL A 43 15.12 -4.23 8.04
CA VAL A 43 14.11 -4.09 6.99
C VAL A 43 12.75 -4.47 7.58
N GLY A 44 11.75 -3.65 7.31
CA GLY A 44 10.38 -3.95 7.70
C GLY A 44 9.71 -4.80 6.63
N VAL A 45 9.03 -5.86 7.03
CA VAL A 45 8.23 -6.67 6.11
C VAL A 45 6.83 -6.76 6.69
N GLY A 46 5.87 -6.14 6.01
CA GLY A 46 4.49 -6.10 6.48
C GLY A 46 3.51 -6.50 5.39
N ASN A 47 2.45 -7.20 5.78
CA ASN A 47 1.33 -7.45 4.90
C ASN A 47 0.31 -6.33 5.13
N VAL A 48 -0.03 -5.59 4.09
CA VAL A 48 -0.97 -4.48 4.16
C VAL A 48 -2.19 -4.84 3.33
N THR A 49 -3.36 -4.71 3.94
CA THR A 49 -4.64 -4.97 3.30
C THR A 49 -5.46 -3.68 3.30
N PHE A 50 -5.97 -3.31 2.14
CA PHE A 50 -6.71 -2.06 1.92
C PHE A 50 -8.16 -2.38 1.59
N GLU A 51 -9.09 -1.75 2.29
CA GLU A 51 -10.51 -1.75 1.86
C GLU A 51 -10.65 -0.99 0.54
N PRO A 52 -11.73 -1.24 -0.22
CA PRO A 52 -11.97 -0.48 -1.46
C PRO A 52 -11.89 1.01 -1.23
N GLY A 53 -11.15 1.71 -2.09
CA GLY A 53 -10.96 3.16 -2.00
C GLY A 53 -9.87 3.62 -1.05
N CYS A 54 -9.34 2.74 -0.22
CA CYS A 54 -8.29 3.09 0.73
C CYS A 54 -6.96 3.27 0.02
N ARG A 55 -6.24 4.33 0.38
CA ARG A 55 -4.90 4.61 -0.14
C ARG A 55 -4.10 5.34 0.92
N ASN A 56 -2.77 5.19 0.86
CA ASN A 56 -1.91 5.98 1.73
C ASN A 56 -1.63 7.36 1.12
N ASN A 57 -1.09 8.25 1.95
CA ASN A 57 -0.65 9.56 1.49
C ASN A 57 0.57 9.44 0.60
N TRP A 58 0.83 10.47 -0.19
CA TRP A 58 2.12 10.64 -0.85
C TRP A 58 3.22 10.54 0.20
N HIS A 59 4.29 9.82 -0.11
CA HIS A 59 5.40 9.66 0.82
C HIS A 59 6.69 9.31 0.09
N ILE A 60 7.80 9.44 0.83
CA ILE A 60 9.15 9.19 0.33
C ILE A 60 9.86 8.29 1.34
N HIS A 61 10.66 7.34 0.86
CA HIS A 61 11.60 6.59 1.70
C HIS A 61 12.99 7.16 1.47
N HIS A 62 13.58 7.74 2.53
CA HIS A 62 14.92 8.33 2.48
C HIS A 62 15.95 7.31 2.95
N ASP A 63 17.08 7.23 2.22
CA ASP A 63 18.19 6.32 2.54
C ASP A 63 17.74 4.85 2.55
N GLY A 64 16.86 4.50 1.63
CA GLY A 64 16.32 3.15 1.54
C GLY A 64 15.47 2.93 0.30
N TYR A 65 14.45 2.12 0.44
CA TYR A 65 13.60 1.71 -0.69
C TYR A 65 12.31 1.09 -0.17
N GLN A 66 11.37 0.85 -1.09
CA GLN A 66 10.21 0.01 -0.80
C GLN A 66 9.96 -0.94 -1.96
N ILE A 67 9.74 -2.20 -1.64
CA ILE A 67 9.37 -3.23 -2.62
C ILE A 67 7.97 -3.72 -2.26
N LEU A 68 7.07 -3.72 -3.23
CA LEU A 68 5.71 -4.22 -3.06
C LEU A 68 5.54 -5.51 -3.86
N LEU A 69 5.08 -6.55 -3.17
CA LEU A 69 4.72 -7.83 -3.79
C LEU A 69 3.20 -7.93 -3.72
N VAL A 70 2.52 -7.76 -4.85
CA VAL A 70 1.06 -7.77 -4.87
C VAL A 70 0.55 -9.20 -4.73
N THR A 71 -0.26 -9.44 -3.70
CA THR A 71 -0.73 -10.79 -3.35
C THR A 71 -2.22 -10.99 -3.57
N GLY A 72 -3.02 -9.92 -3.63
CA GLY A 72 -4.45 -10.08 -3.84
C GLY A 72 -5.15 -8.81 -4.27
N GLY A 73 -6.27 -8.97 -4.96
CA GLY A 73 -7.13 -7.87 -5.34
C GLY A 73 -6.60 -7.00 -6.45
N GLU A 74 -7.05 -5.74 -6.48
CA GLU A 74 -6.65 -4.75 -7.48
C GLU A 74 -6.30 -3.44 -6.81
N GLY A 75 -5.23 -2.83 -7.25
CA GLY A 75 -4.74 -1.60 -6.65
C GLY A 75 -4.10 -0.65 -7.64
N TRP A 76 -3.61 0.45 -7.08
CA TRP A 76 -2.90 1.50 -7.81
C TRP A 76 -1.54 1.76 -7.18
N TYR A 77 -0.59 2.15 -8.01
CA TYR A 77 0.70 2.70 -7.62
C TYR A 77 1.02 3.88 -8.52
N GLN A 78 1.48 4.97 -7.93
CA GLN A 78 1.84 6.15 -8.72
C GLN A 78 3.06 6.83 -8.14
N GLU A 79 4.03 7.14 -9.01
CA GLU A 79 5.15 8.03 -8.69
C GLU A 79 4.79 9.45 -9.14
N ALA A 80 5.24 10.44 -8.40
CA ALA A 80 4.95 11.83 -8.70
C ALA A 80 5.40 12.19 -10.12
N GLY A 81 4.52 12.81 -10.89
CA GLY A 81 4.79 13.19 -12.29
C GLY A 81 4.55 12.08 -13.29
N GLU A 82 4.20 10.89 -12.87
CA GLU A 82 3.95 9.75 -13.74
C GLU A 82 2.50 9.33 -13.71
N ALA A 83 2.07 8.56 -14.71
CA ALA A 83 0.74 7.96 -14.70
C ALA A 83 0.63 6.87 -13.65
N ALA A 84 -0.54 6.71 -13.04
CA ALA A 84 -0.80 5.63 -12.10
C ALA A 84 -0.77 4.28 -12.82
N GLN A 85 -0.22 3.28 -12.17
CA GLN A 85 -0.16 1.91 -12.67
C GLN A 85 -1.22 1.07 -11.96
N HIS A 86 -2.01 0.33 -12.72
CA HIS A 86 -2.96 -0.63 -12.18
C HIS A 86 -2.21 -1.90 -11.75
N LEU A 87 -2.44 -2.34 -10.52
CA LEU A 87 -1.75 -3.49 -9.93
C LEU A 87 -2.68 -4.68 -9.78
N VAL A 88 -2.15 -5.85 -10.12
CA VAL A 88 -2.84 -7.14 -9.95
C VAL A 88 -1.89 -8.14 -9.28
N PRO A 89 -2.41 -9.25 -8.72
CA PRO A 89 -1.55 -10.23 -8.04
C PRO A 89 -0.40 -10.72 -8.94
N GLY A 90 0.78 -10.79 -8.34
CA GLY A 90 2.01 -11.16 -9.04
C GLY A 90 2.84 -9.97 -9.50
N ASN A 91 2.28 -8.76 -9.50
CA ASN A 91 3.08 -7.57 -9.83
C ASN A 91 4.09 -7.29 -8.72
N VAL A 92 5.27 -6.83 -9.12
CA VAL A 92 6.34 -6.40 -8.22
C VAL A 92 6.69 -4.96 -8.53
N ILE A 93 6.64 -4.10 -7.52
CA ILE A 93 6.99 -2.70 -7.63
C ILE A 93 8.24 -2.44 -6.82
N VAL A 94 9.20 -1.73 -7.39
CA VAL A 94 10.39 -1.27 -6.67
C VAL A 94 10.38 0.25 -6.68
N THR A 95 10.23 0.84 -5.48
CA THR A 95 10.34 2.27 -5.29
C THR A 95 11.72 2.59 -4.74
N LYS A 96 12.51 3.33 -5.51
CA LYS A 96 13.88 3.67 -5.14
C LYS A 96 13.92 4.83 -4.16
N ASP A 97 15.08 5.02 -3.56
CA ASP A 97 15.37 6.09 -2.62
C ASP A 97 14.93 7.45 -3.18
N GLY A 98 14.23 8.22 -2.36
CA GLY A 98 13.86 9.59 -2.68
C GLY A 98 12.67 9.76 -3.61
N ILE A 99 12.01 8.68 -4.02
CA ILE A 99 10.88 8.76 -4.95
C ILE A 99 9.58 9.01 -4.19
N LYS A 100 8.92 10.10 -4.52
CA LYS A 100 7.58 10.42 -3.98
C LYS A 100 6.54 9.56 -4.68
N HIS A 101 5.76 8.81 -3.90
CA HIS A 101 4.80 7.85 -4.43
C HIS A 101 3.66 7.61 -3.46
N TRP A 102 2.63 6.92 -3.93
CA TRP A 102 1.56 6.38 -3.09
C TRP A 102 1.05 5.07 -3.69
N HIS A 103 0.36 4.28 -2.90
CA HIS A 103 -0.33 3.08 -3.36
C HIS A 103 -1.62 2.86 -2.56
N GLY A 104 -2.51 2.04 -3.12
CA GLY A 104 -3.78 1.78 -2.49
C GLY A 104 -4.68 0.91 -3.34
N ALA A 105 -5.89 0.65 -2.83
CA ALA A 105 -6.89 -0.16 -3.51
C ALA A 105 -7.58 0.62 -4.63
N THR A 106 -8.14 -0.10 -5.61
CA THR A 106 -9.10 0.52 -6.51
C THR A 106 -10.40 0.78 -5.75
N LYS A 107 -11.28 1.59 -6.31
CA LYS A 107 -12.48 2.03 -5.57
C LYS A 107 -13.51 0.93 -5.36
N ASP A 108 -13.43 -0.17 -6.11
CA ASP A 108 -14.39 -1.27 -6.01
C ASP A 108 -13.77 -2.61 -5.60
N SER A 109 -12.49 -2.63 -5.26
CA SER A 109 -11.80 -3.88 -4.90
C SER A 109 -10.99 -3.74 -3.62
N TRP A 110 -10.98 -4.78 -2.80
CA TRP A 110 -9.97 -4.99 -1.79
C TRP A 110 -8.62 -5.21 -2.46
N PHE A 111 -7.56 -4.91 -1.75
CA PHE A 111 -6.20 -4.99 -2.28
C PHE A 111 -5.23 -5.38 -1.15
N SER A 112 -4.29 -6.27 -1.45
CA SER A 112 -3.25 -6.60 -0.48
C SER A 112 -1.89 -6.74 -1.15
N HIS A 113 -0.86 -6.36 -0.42
CA HIS A 113 0.52 -6.56 -0.83
C HIS A 113 1.41 -6.76 0.38
N VAL A 114 2.54 -7.42 0.16
CA VAL A 114 3.65 -7.43 1.12
C VAL A 114 4.54 -6.24 0.80
N ALA A 115 4.81 -5.41 1.81
CA ALA A 115 5.71 -4.28 1.69
C ALA A 115 7.02 -4.62 2.39
N ILE A 116 8.13 -4.50 1.65
CA ILE A 116 9.49 -4.67 2.16
C ILE A 116 10.11 -3.29 2.15
N THR A 117 10.35 -2.72 3.33
CA THR A 117 10.68 -1.30 3.45
C THR A 117 11.95 -1.09 4.27
N ALA A 118 12.85 -0.28 3.74
CA ALA A 118 14.06 0.16 4.42
C ALA A 118 14.16 1.68 4.34
N GLY A 119 14.88 2.28 5.30
CA GLY A 119 15.09 3.73 5.35
C GLY A 119 14.07 4.45 6.22
N THR A 120 14.04 5.77 6.10
CA THR A 120 13.20 6.64 6.92
C THR A 120 12.05 7.19 6.07
N PRO A 121 10.79 6.97 6.47
CA PRO A 121 9.66 7.49 5.72
C PRO A 121 9.44 8.97 5.99
N GLU A 122 9.06 9.70 4.95
CA GLU A 122 8.56 11.07 5.05
C GLU A 122 7.14 11.09 4.50
N TRP A 123 6.15 11.37 5.37
CA TRP A 123 4.75 11.41 4.99
C TRP A 123 4.37 12.81 4.54
N LEU A 124 3.65 12.89 3.42
CA LEU A 124 3.29 14.13 2.76
C LEU A 124 1.76 14.25 2.66
N GLU A 125 1.27 14.97 1.66
CA GLU A 125 -0.16 15.22 1.50
C GLU A 125 -0.95 13.96 1.12
N ALA A 126 -2.23 13.95 1.47
CA ALA A 126 -3.15 12.91 1.04
C ALA A 126 -3.36 12.97 -0.46
N VAL A 127 -3.65 11.80 -1.06
CA VAL A 127 -4.15 11.75 -2.44
C VAL A 127 -5.60 12.22 -2.40
N SER A 128 -5.89 13.36 -3.01
CA SER A 128 -7.22 13.96 -2.97
C SER A 128 -8.26 13.06 -3.63
N ASP A 129 -9.51 13.17 -3.20
CA ASP A 129 -10.61 12.43 -3.81
C ASP A 129 -10.74 12.77 -5.31
N ILE A 130 -10.50 14.04 -5.67
CA ILE A 130 -10.57 14.48 -7.07
C ILE A 130 -9.54 13.73 -7.91
N ASP A 131 -8.29 13.69 -7.47
CA ASP A 131 -7.22 13.01 -8.21
C ASP A 131 -7.43 11.50 -8.21
N TYR A 132 -7.85 10.94 -7.10
CA TYR A 132 -8.10 9.51 -6.99
C TYR A 132 -9.26 9.08 -7.90
N ASP A 133 -10.37 9.81 -7.88
CA ASP A 133 -11.55 9.50 -8.70
C ASP A 133 -11.29 9.67 -10.19
N ALA A 134 -10.28 10.43 -10.58
CA ALA A 134 -9.89 10.60 -11.97
C ALA A 134 -9.14 9.39 -12.56
N LEU A 135 -8.71 8.44 -11.71
CA LEU A 135 -8.01 7.25 -12.17
C LEU A 135 -8.95 6.31 -12.91
N GLU A 136 -8.41 5.69 -13.96
CA GLU A 136 -9.16 4.69 -14.71
C GLU A 136 -9.20 3.37 -13.96
N ASN A 137 -10.37 2.82 -13.82
CA ASN A 137 -10.57 1.52 -13.19
C ASN A 137 -10.87 0.43 -14.19
#